data_d9518935dd25ea3730e4def5cc2c3a53
#
_entry.id   d9518935dd25ea3730e4def5cc2c3a53
#
_cell.length_a   1.000
_cell.length_b   1.000
_cell.length_c   1.000
_cell.angle_alpha   90.00
_cell.angle_beta   90.00
_cell.angle_gamma   90.00
#
_symmetry.space_group_name_H-M   'P 1'
#
loop_
_entity.id
_entity.type
_entity.pdbx_description
1 polymer ?
#
loop_
_entity_poly.entity_id
_entity_poly.type
_entity_poly.pdbx_seq_one_letter_code
_entity_poly.pdbx_strand_id
1 'polypeptide(L)'
;MSRTIANRYARAWMRQVVEENSLEQALNDAQAIREVLEASRDLSLFLRSPIHSKDVKQQVLDEVFGGKLHATSERLIHMLVIKGRESQLAEIAG
;
A
#
# COMPACT_ATOMS: atom_id res chain seq x y z
N MET A 1 13.39 -3.27 -12.05
CA MET A 1 12.08 -3.10 -12.69
C MET A 1 11.06 -2.59 -11.72
N SER A 2 10.70 -3.42 -10.75
CA SER A 2 9.69 -3.05 -9.77
C SER A 2 10.08 -1.80 -8.97
N ARG A 3 11.38 -1.61 -8.70
CA ARG A 3 11.84 -0.46 -7.93
C ARG A 3 11.52 0.87 -8.61
N THR A 4 11.59 0.93 -9.95
CA THR A 4 11.24 2.15 -10.67
C THR A 4 9.77 2.47 -10.52
N ILE A 5 8.91 1.46 -10.59
CA ILE A 5 7.47 1.63 -10.42
C ILE A 5 7.18 2.03 -8.97
N ALA A 6 7.78 1.33 -8.00
CA ALA A 6 7.58 1.63 -6.59
C ALA A 6 8.01 3.06 -6.28
N ASN A 7 9.14 3.50 -6.81
CA ASN A 7 9.62 4.87 -6.58
C ASN A 7 8.66 5.91 -7.14
N ARG A 8 8.06 5.63 -8.30
CA ARG A 8 7.11 6.56 -8.89
C ARG A 8 5.90 6.75 -7.99
N TYR A 9 5.34 5.66 -7.47
CA TYR A 9 4.19 5.73 -6.58
C TYR A 9 4.57 6.35 -5.24
N ALA A 10 5.76 6.01 -4.72
CA ALA A 10 6.22 6.59 -3.46
C ALA A 10 6.36 8.11 -3.56
N ARG A 11 6.90 8.60 -4.67
CA ARG A 11 7.05 10.04 -4.88
C ARG A 11 5.70 10.73 -4.97
N ALA A 12 4.76 10.15 -5.70
CA ALA A 12 3.42 10.72 -5.84
C ALA A 12 2.73 10.76 -4.48
N TRP A 13 2.87 9.69 -3.71
CA TRP A 13 2.30 9.61 -2.37
C TRP A 13 2.89 10.69 -1.47
N MET A 14 4.22 10.81 -1.46
CA MET A 14 4.90 11.80 -0.62
C MET A 14 4.53 13.23 -1.01
N ARG A 15 4.39 13.49 -2.30
CA ARG A 15 3.95 14.81 -2.75
C ARG A 15 2.57 15.16 -2.19
N GLN A 16 1.65 14.22 -2.28
CA GLN A 16 0.30 14.42 -1.76
C GLN A 16 0.32 14.60 -0.24
N VAL A 17 1.14 13.80 0.45
CA VAL A 17 1.28 13.87 1.90
C VAL A 17 1.80 15.25 2.33
N VAL A 18 2.78 15.78 1.62
CA VAL A 18 3.34 17.10 1.93
C VAL A 18 2.29 18.18 1.70
N GLU A 19 1.54 18.09 0.60
CA GLU A 19 0.49 19.07 0.30
C GLU A 19 -0.60 19.06 1.36
N GLU A 20 -0.91 17.88 1.90
CA GLU A 20 -1.96 17.76 2.93
C GLU A 20 -1.43 17.97 4.35
N ASN A 21 -0.13 18.21 4.48
CA ASN A 21 0.50 18.40 5.79
C ASN A 21 0.25 17.20 6.71
N SER A 22 0.38 15.99 6.16
CA SER A 22 0.10 14.76 6.88
C SER A 22 1.31 13.82 6.91
N LEU A 23 2.52 14.39 6.96
CA LEU A 23 3.74 13.60 6.90
C LEU A 23 3.86 12.62 8.06
N GLU A 24 3.52 13.05 9.26
CA GLU A 24 3.64 12.19 10.44
C GLU A 24 2.72 10.98 10.32
N GLN A 25 1.49 11.22 9.90
CA GLN A 25 0.53 10.13 9.69
C GLN A 25 1.03 9.17 8.61
N ALA A 26 1.59 9.71 7.53
CA ALA A 26 2.09 8.88 6.44
C ALA A 26 3.27 8.01 6.88
N LEU A 27 4.17 8.55 7.70
CA LEU A 27 5.29 7.77 8.21
C LEU A 27 4.80 6.64 9.12
N ASN A 28 3.83 6.94 9.98
CA ASN A 28 3.23 5.93 10.83
C ASN A 28 2.53 4.86 9.99
N ASP A 29 1.83 5.27 8.94
CA ASP A 29 1.14 4.34 8.05
C ASP A 29 2.13 3.43 7.33
N ALA A 30 3.23 4.01 6.82
CA ALA A 30 4.24 3.23 6.12
C ALA A 30 4.84 2.17 7.05
N GLN A 31 5.11 2.55 8.30
CA GLN A 31 5.64 1.60 9.27
C GLN A 31 4.64 0.49 9.56
N ALA A 32 3.37 0.84 9.73
CA ALA A 32 2.33 -0.15 9.99
C ALA A 32 2.18 -1.12 8.82
N ILE A 33 2.22 -0.61 7.60
CA ILE A 33 2.13 -1.44 6.40
C ILE A 33 3.31 -2.42 6.34
N ARG A 34 4.53 -1.91 6.58
CA ARG A 34 5.71 -2.75 6.56
C ARG A 34 5.63 -3.86 7.61
N GLU A 35 5.22 -3.50 8.82
CA GLU A 35 5.15 -4.47 9.90
C GLU A 35 4.16 -5.59 9.60
N VAL A 36 3.00 -5.24 9.06
CA VAL A 36 2.00 -6.24 8.71
C VAL A 36 2.51 -7.15 7.59
N LEU A 37 3.11 -6.57 6.54
CA LEU A 37 3.59 -7.36 5.42
C LEU A 37 4.78 -8.25 5.81
N GLU A 38 5.63 -7.79 6.72
CA GLU A 38 6.75 -8.59 7.20
C GLU A 38 6.29 -9.70 8.12
N ALA A 39 5.27 -9.43 8.92
CA ALA A 39 4.75 -10.42 9.86
C ALA A 39 3.92 -11.49 9.19
N SER A 40 3.30 -11.20 8.04
CA SER A 40 2.40 -12.11 7.37
C SER A 40 2.92 -12.46 5.97
N ARG A 41 3.61 -13.59 5.90
CA ARG A 41 4.08 -14.11 4.61
C ARG A 41 2.90 -14.45 3.70
N ASP A 42 1.83 -14.96 4.28
CA ASP A 42 0.64 -15.33 3.52
C ASP A 42 0.03 -14.12 2.83
N LEU A 43 -0.04 -12.98 3.51
CA LEU A 43 -0.57 -11.76 2.92
C LEU A 43 0.33 -11.30 1.77
N SER A 44 1.64 -11.32 1.96
CA SER A 44 2.58 -10.91 0.93
C SER A 44 2.44 -11.79 -0.32
N LEU A 45 2.32 -13.10 -0.13
CA LEU A 45 2.14 -14.03 -1.24
C LEU A 45 0.79 -13.81 -1.92
N PHE A 46 -0.25 -13.56 -1.14
CA PHE A 46 -1.58 -13.29 -1.66
C PHE A 46 -1.57 -12.07 -2.58
N LEU A 47 -0.88 -11.01 -2.19
CA LEU A 47 -0.82 -9.80 -3.01
C LEU A 47 -0.06 -10.00 -4.31
N ARG A 48 0.87 -10.95 -4.34
CA ARG A 48 1.63 -11.26 -5.55
C ARG A 48 0.91 -12.24 -6.46
N SER A 49 -0.09 -12.94 -5.96
CA SER A 49 -0.74 -14.00 -6.70
C SER A 49 -1.59 -13.44 -7.84
N PRO A 50 -1.45 -13.95 -9.07
CA PRO A 50 -2.31 -13.50 -10.17
C PRO A 50 -3.66 -14.19 -10.18
N ILE A 51 -3.88 -15.17 -9.30
CA ILE A 51 -5.11 -15.96 -9.28
C ILE A 51 -6.28 -15.16 -8.72
N HIS A 52 -6.00 -14.32 -7.72
CA HIS A 52 -7.05 -13.57 -7.01
C HIS A 52 -7.43 -12.31 -7.78
N SER A 53 -8.73 -12.02 -7.80
CA SER A 53 -9.25 -10.83 -8.47
C SER A 53 -8.89 -9.56 -7.69
N LYS A 54 -9.01 -8.42 -8.37
CA LYS A 54 -8.78 -7.13 -7.72
C LYS A 54 -9.78 -6.89 -6.60
N ASP A 55 -11.03 -7.31 -6.80
CA ASP A 55 -12.07 -7.12 -5.79
C ASP A 55 -11.73 -7.90 -4.51
N VAL A 56 -11.26 -9.13 -4.66
CA VAL A 56 -10.87 -9.95 -3.51
C VAL A 56 -9.68 -9.33 -2.80
N LYS A 57 -8.68 -8.87 -3.54
CA LYS A 57 -7.51 -8.25 -2.94
C LYS A 57 -7.87 -6.97 -2.20
N GLN A 58 -8.74 -6.15 -2.79
CA GLN A 58 -9.19 -4.92 -2.13
C GLN A 58 -9.93 -5.23 -0.84
N GLN A 59 -10.80 -6.24 -0.88
CA GLN A 59 -11.56 -6.64 0.30
C GLN A 59 -10.64 -7.07 1.44
N VAL A 60 -9.62 -7.86 1.14
CA VAL A 60 -8.66 -8.31 2.15
C VAL A 60 -7.88 -7.13 2.72
N LEU A 61 -7.43 -6.22 1.85
CA LEU A 61 -6.68 -5.04 2.31
C LEU A 61 -7.56 -4.14 3.16
N ASP A 62 -8.84 -4.01 2.81
CA ASP A 62 -9.78 -3.23 3.62
C ASP A 62 -9.95 -3.86 5.01
N GLU A 63 -9.98 -5.19 5.10
CA GLU A 63 -10.11 -5.86 6.38
C GLU A 63 -8.84 -5.69 7.22
N VAL A 64 -7.69 -5.74 6.59
CA VAL A 64 -6.40 -5.63 7.29
C VAL A 64 -6.12 -4.20 7.74
N PHE A 65 -6.33 -3.24 6.85
CA PHE A 65 -5.93 -1.85 7.08
C PHE A 65 -7.08 -0.87 7.25
N GLY A 66 -8.31 -1.27 6.97
CA GLY A 66 -9.44 -0.35 6.99
C GLY A 66 -9.61 0.32 8.32
N GLY A 67 -9.76 1.65 8.30
CA GLY A 67 -9.93 2.44 9.52
C GLY A 67 -8.67 2.63 10.34
N LYS A 68 -7.54 2.07 9.92
CA LYS A 68 -6.28 2.14 10.65
C LYS A 68 -5.29 3.10 10.04
N LEU A 69 -5.50 3.46 8.78
CA LEU A 69 -4.58 4.31 8.04
C LEU A 69 -5.24 5.65 7.72
N HIS A 70 -4.40 6.65 7.47
CA HIS A 70 -4.87 7.94 6.99
C HIS A 70 -5.52 7.77 5.62
N ALA A 71 -6.47 8.63 5.29
CA ALA A 71 -7.24 8.52 4.05
C ALA A 71 -6.34 8.53 2.81
N THR A 72 -5.27 9.31 2.83
CA THR A 72 -4.35 9.40 1.69
C THR A 72 -3.66 8.05 1.47
N SER A 73 -3.27 7.37 2.55
CA SER A 73 -2.64 6.06 2.46
C SER A 73 -3.63 5.01 1.96
N GLU A 74 -4.88 5.09 2.40
CA GLU A 74 -5.91 4.17 1.91
C GLU A 74 -6.18 4.36 0.43
N ARG A 75 -6.18 5.61 -0.03
CA ARG A 75 -6.34 5.89 -1.47
C ARG A 75 -5.17 5.34 -2.28
N LEU A 76 -3.96 5.42 -1.74
CA LEU A 76 -2.80 4.83 -2.41
C LEU A 76 -2.97 3.34 -2.60
N ILE A 77 -3.36 2.64 -1.54
CA ILE A 77 -3.55 1.20 -1.60
C ILE A 77 -4.64 0.84 -2.62
N HIS A 78 -5.76 1.56 -2.58
CA HIS A 78 -6.85 1.33 -3.53
C HIS A 78 -6.40 1.53 -4.97
N MET A 79 -5.64 2.58 -5.22
CA MET A 79 -5.13 2.87 -6.56
C MET A 79 -4.19 1.77 -7.04
N LEU A 80 -3.33 1.26 -6.15
CA LEU A 80 -2.42 0.19 -6.51
C LEU A 80 -3.17 -1.07 -6.92
N VAL A 81 -4.25 -1.40 -6.23
CA VAL A 81 -5.07 -2.56 -6.58
C VAL A 81 -5.71 -2.35 -7.94
N ILE A 82 -6.30 -1.18 -8.19
CA ILE A 82 -6.96 -0.88 -9.46
C ILE A 82 -5.96 -1.04 -10.62
N LYS A 83 -4.73 -0.60 -10.42
CA LYS A 83 -3.72 -0.64 -11.47
C LYS A 83 -2.95 -1.96 -11.54
N GLY A 84 -3.29 -2.92 -10.67
CA GLY A 84 -2.63 -4.21 -10.65
C GLY A 84 -1.21 -4.14 -10.12
N ARG A 85 -0.92 -3.19 -9.23
CA ARG A 85 0.41 -2.96 -8.69
C ARG A 85 0.49 -3.17 -7.19
N GLU A 86 -0.46 -3.89 -6.63
CA GLU A 86 -0.51 -4.11 -5.19
C GLU A 86 0.72 -4.85 -4.66
N SER A 87 1.40 -5.64 -5.50
CA SER A 87 2.62 -6.33 -5.10
C SER A 87 3.78 -5.36 -4.81
N GLN A 88 3.66 -4.11 -5.21
CA GLN A 88 4.68 -3.08 -4.97
C GLN A 88 4.52 -2.41 -3.61
N LEU A 89 3.46 -2.73 -2.88
CA LEU A 89 3.13 -2.02 -1.64
C LEU A 89 4.27 -2.08 -0.62
N ALA A 90 4.89 -3.23 -0.46
CA ALA A 90 5.98 -3.38 0.50
C ALA A 90 7.16 -2.47 0.17
N GLU A 91 7.51 -2.37 -1.11
CA GLU A 91 8.61 -1.51 -1.54
C GLU A 91 8.27 -0.04 -1.40
N ILE A 92 7.01 0.33 -1.69
CA ILE A 92 6.57 1.71 -1.56
C ILE A 92 6.62 2.14 -0.10
N ALA A 93 6.18 1.29 0.81
CA ALA A 93 6.18 1.59 2.24
C ALA A 93 7.58 1.54 2.84
N GLY A 94 8.47 0.77 2.24
CA GLY A 94 9.86 0.71 2.68
C GLY A 94 10.61 1.91 2.21
#